data_8dfd5af6a9ea707da065deaade3dd110
#
_entry.id   8dfd5af6a9ea707da065deaade3dd110
#
_cell.length_a   1.000
_cell.length_b   1.000
_cell.length_c   1.000
_cell.angle_alpha   90.00
_cell.angle_beta   90.00
_cell.angle_gamma   90.00
#
_symmetry.space_group_name_H-M   'P 1'
#
loop_
_entity.id
_entity.type
_entity.pdbx_description
1 polymer ?
#
loop_
_entity_poly.entity_id
_entity_poly.type
_entity_poly.pdbx_seq_one_letter_code
_entity_poly.pdbx_strand_id
1 'polypeptide(L)'
;MYEDGSFVAYCMDGVSTILNHEAGGHGFAHLADEYIESGNENLTLPTERKDELDKAHAKDWYMNVDYNQGSQSTWKDYLNDSRYTSENIGSYEGAFLYGKGCYRPTENSMMRYNDTPFNAPSREAIYKRVMTLSDPSYKYSHEDFVEFDLATSKSASQAKGQGRETESLGNINYMVKASIENPNRFSPKRFLPKSPVLKKGSWKDNL
;
A
#
# COMPACT_ATOMS: atom_id res chain seq x y z
N MET A 1 -0.87 6.77 12.37
CA MET A 1 -1.84 7.56 11.57
C MET A 1 -2.84 8.18 12.51
N TYR A 2 -3.25 9.42 12.29
CA TYR A 2 -4.23 10.15 13.10
C TYR A 2 -5.64 9.94 12.54
N GLU A 3 -6.68 10.23 13.32
CA GLU A 3 -8.09 10.05 12.92
C GLU A 3 -8.51 10.87 11.67
N ASP A 4 -7.83 12.01 11.44
CA ASP A 4 -8.03 12.88 10.28
C ASP A 4 -7.31 12.40 9.02
N GLY A 5 -6.63 11.25 9.09
CA GLY A 5 -5.86 10.68 7.98
C GLY A 5 -4.45 11.27 7.83
N SER A 6 -4.05 12.21 8.69
CA SER A 6 -2.68 12.68 8.72
C SER A 6 -1.75 11.62 9.35
N PHE A 7 -0.47 11.65 9.00
CA PHE A 7 0.52 10.73 9.55
C PHE A 7 1.90 11.39 9.66
N VAL A 8 2.72 10.82 10.53
CA VAL A 8 4.14 11.14 10.63
C VAL A 8 4.92 9.85 10.41
N ALA A 9 5.76 9.83 9.38
CA ALA A 9 6.70 8.74 9.14
C ALA A 9 8.05 9.13 9.74
N TYR A 10 8.66 8.21 10.48
CA TYR A 10 9.98 8.36 11.05
C TYR A 10 10.90 7.26 10.52
N CYS A 11 11.98 7.62 9.86
CA CYS A 11 13.00 6.65 9.41
C CYS A 11 14.40 7.18 9.69
N MET A 12 15.34 6.27 9.86
CA MET A 12 16.77 6.60 9.96
C MET A 12 17.31 6.95 8.56
N ASP A 13 18.35 7.77 8.51
CA ASP A 13 19.00 8.14 7.25
C ASP A 13 19.42 6.91 6.44
N GLY A 14 19.17 6.96 5.13
CA GLY A 14 19.59 5.93 4.17
C GLY A 14 18.66 4.71 4.03
N VAL A 15 17.49 4.68 4.70
CA VAL A 15 16.57 3.54 4.64
C VAL A 15 15.30 3.87 3.87
N SER A 16 15.44 4.02 2.55
CA SER A 16 14.30 4.31 1.65
C SER A 16 13.19 3.25 1.68
N THR A 17 13.55 1.99 1.97
CA THR A 17 12.58 0.88 2.08
C THR A 17 11.66 1.04 3.28
N ILE A 18 12.18 1.49 4.43
CA ILE A 18 11.35 1.82 5.59
C ILE A 18 10.41 2.99 5.27
N LEU A 19 10.88 4.00 4.54
CA LEU A 19 10.02 5.11 4.12
C LEU A 19 8.88 4.63 3.20
N ASN A 20 9.15 3.68 2.30
CA ASN A 20 8.10 3.09 1.47
C ASN A 20 7.05 2.34 2.31
N HIS A 21 7.50 1.59 3.32
CA HIS A 21 6.61 0.90 4.26
C HIS A 21 5.76 1.90 5.05
N GLU A 22 6.41 2.83 5.78
CA GLU A 22 5.75 3.76 6.69
C GLU A 22 4.91 4.81 5.96
N ALA A 23 5.53 5.55 5.03
CA ALA A 23 4.85 6.64 4.35
C ALA A 23 3.98 6.15 3.19
N GLY A 24 4.47 5.22 2.38
CA GLY A 24 3.73 4.67 1.24
C GLY A 24 2.64 3.69 1.68
N GLY A 25 2.99 2.74 2.53
CA GLY A 25 2.08 1.72 3.04
C GLY A 25 1.08 2.26 4.05
N HIS A 26 1.54 2.57 5.27
CA HIS A 26 0.64 3.02 6.33
C HIS A 26 0.06 4.40 6.07
N GLY A 27 0.92 5.37 5.77
CA GLY A 27 0.50 6.77 5.69
C GLY A 27 -0.37 7.08 4.49
N PHE A 28 0.04 6.66 3.31
CA PHE A 28 -0.67 6.99 2.08
C PHE A 28 -1.76 5.99 1.72
N ALA A 29 -1.43 4.70 1.65
CA ALA A 29 -2.35 3.67 1.18
C ALA A 29 -3.22 3.07 2.29
N HIS A 30 -2.98 3.45 3.56
CA HIS A 30 -3.67 2.94 4.74
C HIS A 30 -3.61 1.40 4.85
N LEU A 31 -2.44 0.83 4.54
CA LEU A 31 -2.19 -0.60 4.68
C LEU A 31 -1.86 -0.94 6.14
N ALA A 32 -2.16 -2.17 6.55
CA ALA A 32 -1.76 -2.73 7.83
C ALA A 32 -0.44 -3.50 7.73
N ASP A 33 0.20 -3.75 8.88
CA ASP A 33 1.35 -4.63 8.98
C ASP A 33 0.99 -6.08 8.63
N GLU A 34 1.76 -6.72 7.79
CA GLU A 34 1.63 -8.13 7.44
C GLU A 34 2.56 -9.03 8.26
N TYR A 35 3.27 -8.48 9.23
CA TYR A 35 4.16 -9.24 10.13
C TYR A 35 3.50 -9.58 11.47
N ILE A 36 4.16 -10.47 12.20
CA ILE A 36 3.80 -10.88 13.55
C ILE A 36 4.74 -10.15 14.51
N GLU A 37 4.20 -9.48 15.52
CA GLU A 37 4.99 -8.89 16.57
C GLU A 37 5.69 -9.97 17.41
N SER A 38 6.96 -9.73 17.77
CA SER A 38 7.74 -10.66 18.58
C SER A 38 7.03 -10.99 19.91
N GLY A 39 6.85 -12.27 20.15
CA GLY A 39 6.11 -12.77 21.32
C GLY A 39 4.63 -13.05 21.05
N ASN A 40 4.10 -12.64 19.89
CA ASN A 40 2.69 -12.85 19.52
C ASN A 40 2.47 -14.05 18.59
N GLU A 41 3.49 -14.88 18.35
CA GLU A 41 3.48 -15.98 17.35
C GLU A 41 2.35 -17.00 17.64
N ASN A 42 2.00 -17.17 18.90
CA ASN A 42 0.94 -18.10 19.32
C ASN A 42 -0.35 -17.41 19.74
N LEU A 43 -0.41 -16.08 19.70
CA LEU A 43 -1.60 -15.32 20.05
C LEU A 43 -2.59 -15.31 18.89
N THR A 44 -3.85 -15.52 19.23
CA THR A 44 -4.98 -15.41 18.29
C THR A 44 -5.50 -13.98 18.30
N LEU A 45 -5.85 -13.47 17.10
CA LEU A 45 -6.46 -12.16 16.91
C LEU A 45 -7.70 -12.01 17.83
N PRO A 46 -7.71 -11.07 18.79
CA PRO A 46 -8.85 -10.87 19.69
C PRO A 46 -10.02 -10.20 18.97
N THR A 47 -11.21 -10.30 19.57
CA THR A 47 -12.46 -9.77 18.98
C THR A 47 -12.38 -8.26 18.74
N GLU A 48 -11.79 -7.51 19.66
CA GLU A 48 -11.65 -6.06 19.57
C GLU A 48 -10.82 -5.65 18.32
N ARG A 49 -9.82 -6.47 17.97
CA ARG A 49 -9.00 -6.24 16.77
C ARG A 49 -9.73 -6.64 15.49
N LYS A 50 -10.66 -7.60 15.54
CA LYS A 50 -11.57 -7.89 14.42
C LYS A 50 -12.53 -6.74 14.18
N ASP A 51 -13.10 -6.17 15.24
CA ASP A 51 -13.97 -4.99 15.15
C ASP A 51 -13.21 -3.77 14.58
N GLU A 52 -11.92 -3.66 14.87
CA GLU A 52 -11.05 -2.64 14.29
C GLU A 52 -10.88 -2.87 12.78
N LEU A 53 -10.61 -4.11 12.34
CA LEU A 53 -10.52 -4.46 10.93
C LEU A 53 -11.84 -4.18 10.20
N ASP A 54 -12.99 -4.53 10.75
CA ASP A 54 -14.29 -4.24 10.16
C ASP A 54 -14.52 -2.73 9.94
N LYS A 55 -14.14 -1.92 10.94
CA LYS A 55 -14.22 -0.46 10.84
C LYS A 55 -13.24 0.11 9.81
N ALA A 56 -12.07 -0.49 9.67
CA ALA A 56 -11.06 -0.10 8.70
C ALA A 56 -11.51 -0.50 7.29
N HIS A 57 -11.96 -1.74 7.08
CA HIS A 57 -12.47 -2.23 5.80
C HIS A 57 -13.67 -1.39 5.30
N ALA A 58 -14.56 -0.95 6.19
CA ALA A 58 -15.65 -0.04 5.84
C ALA A 58 -15.19 1.32 5.29
N LYS A 59 -13.91 1.67 5.47
CA LYS A 59 -13.26 2.88 4.94
C LYS A 59 -12.29 2.57 3.78
N ASP A 60 -12.27 1.34 3.25
CA ASP A 60 -11.25 0.84 2.33
C ASP A 60 -9.81 0.90 2.90
N TRP A 61 -9.65 0.79 4.22
CA TRP A 61 -8.36 0.73 4.90
C TRP A 61 -8.02 -0.72 5.27
N TYR A 62 -6.74 -1.03 5.45
CA TYR A 62 -6.22 -2.35 5.85
C TYR A 62 -6.62 -3.49 4.92
N MET A 63 -6.87 -3.18 3.62
CA MET A 63 -7.34 -4.14 2.62
C MET A 63 -6.33 -5.26 2.31
N ASN A 64 -5.12 -5.16 2.85
CA ASN A 64 -4.05 -6.17 2.74
C ASN A 64 -4.00 -7.17 3.91
N VAL A 65 -4.90 -7.09 4.88
CA VAL A 65 -5.05 -8.07 5.96
C VAL A 65 -6.53 -8.35 6.22
N ASP A 66 -6.85 -9.59 6.62
CA ASP A 66 -8.23 -9.99 6.93
C ASP A 66 -8.24 -11.14 7.94
N TYR A 67 -9.28 -11.23 8.74
CA TYR A 67 -9.54 -12.41 9.56
C TYR A 67 -10.37 -13.47 8.81
N ASN A 68 -10.94 -13.13 7.66
CA ASN A 68 -11.59 -14.07 6.74
C ASN A 68 -10.58 -14.62 5.73
N GLN A 69 -10.91 -15.79 5.16
CA GLN A 69 -10.07 -16.50 4.20
C GLN A 69 -10.79 -16.74 2.87
N GLY A 70 -10.00 -17.00 1.84
CA GLY A 70 -10.51 -17.42 0.54
C GLY A 70 -11.49 -16.42 -0.05
N SER A 71 -12.65 -16.89 -0.50
CA SER A 71 -13.67 -16.06 -1.16
C SER A 71 -14.32 -14.99 -0.28
N GLN A 72 -14.01 -14.95 1.00
CA GLN A 72 -14.49 -13.94 1.93
C GLN A 72 -13.43 -12.88 2.27
N SER A 73 -12.19 -13.07 1.82
CA SER A 73 -11.11 -12.10 2.07
C SER A 73 -11.27 -10.84 1.21
N THR A 74 -10.66 -9.75 1.64
CA THR A 74 -10.63 -8.48 0.93
C THR A 74 -9.95 -8.57 -0.44
N TRP A 75 -9.07 -9.57 -0.64
CA TRP A 75 -8.36 -9.84 -1.91
C TRP A 75 -8.92 -11.03 -2.71
N LYS A 76 -10.17 -11.40 -2.49
CA LYS A 76 -10.82 -12.55 -3.15
C LYS A 76 -10.74 -12.54 -4.67
N ASP A 77 -10.74 -11.36 -5.27
CA ASP A 77 -10.77 -11.18 -6.73
C ASP A 77 -9.46 -11.63 -7.40
N TYR A 78 -8.39 -11.80 -6.62
CA TYR A 78 -7.09 -12.30 -7.09
C TYR A 78 -6.92 -13.81 -7.01
N LEU A 79 -7.71 -14.52 -6.18
CA LEU A 79 -7.43 -15.91 -5.83
C LEU A 79 -7.45 -16.89 -7.00
N ASN A 80 -8.19 -16.57 -8.06
CA ASN A 80 -8.28 -17.39 -9.28
C ASN A 80 -7.89 -16.59 -10.54
N ASP A 81 -7.28 -15.42 -10.36
CA ASP A 81 -6.82 -14.61 -11.48
C ASP A 81 -5.47 -15.12 -11.99
N SER A 82 -5.48 -15.77 -13.16
CA SER A 82 -4.27 -16.31 -13.79
C SER A 82 -3.21 -15.25 -14.09
N ARG A 83 -3.57 -13.98 -14.14
CA ARG A 83 -2.68 -12.84 -14.38
C ARG A 83 -1.72 -12.62 -13.20
N TYR A 84 -2.10 -13.05 -12.00
CA TYR A 84 -1.32 -12.92 -10.75
C TYR A 84 -0.75 -14.24 -10.22
N THR A 85 -0.73 -15.29 -11.01
CA THR A 85 -0.22 -16.61 -10.60
C THR A 85 1.21 -16.55 -10.04
N SER A 86 2.04 -15.66 -10.60
CA SER A 86 3.44 -15.49 -10.16
C SER A 86 3.59 -14.91 -8.75
N GLU A 87 2.56 -14.24 -8.22
CA GLU A 87 2.57 -13.68 -6.87
C GLU A 87 2.09 -14.68 -5.82
N ASN A 88 1.55 -15.84 -6.24
CA ASN A 88 1.07 -16.89 -5.35
C ASN A 88 0.11 -16.35 -4.28
N ILE A 89 -0.90 -15.57 -4.73
CA ILE A 89 -1.88 -14.97 -3.81
C ILE A 89 -2.76 -16.04 -3.19
N GLY A 90 -2.89 -16.00 -1.87
CA GLY A 90 -3.64 -16.99 -1.07
C GLY A 90 -4.09 -16.41 0.26
N SER A 91 -4.14 -17.26 1.29
CA SER A 91 -4.43 -16.87 2.67
C SER A 91 -3.31 -17.40 3.58
N TYR A 92 -2.36 -16.54 3.90
CA TYR A 92 -1.20 -16.86 4.73
C TYR A 92 -1.46 -16.39 6.15
N GLU A 93 -1.55 -17.32 7.09
CA GLU A 93 -1.82 -16.99 8.49
C GLU A 93 -0.65 -16.23 9.13
N GLY A 94 -0.98 -15.32 10.03
CA GLY A 94 -0.03 -14.45 10.72
C GLY A 94 0.11 -13.09 10.05
N ALA A 95 -0.64 -12.13 10.57
CA ALA A 95 -0.66 -10.73 10.13
C ALA A 95 -1.25 -9.85 11.25
N PHE A 96 -1.23 -8.53 11.04
CA PHE A 96 -1.80 -7.56 11.95
C PHE A 96 -1.29 -7.72 13.39
N LEU A 97 0.02 -8.05 13.49
CA LEU A 97 0.79 -8.29 14.71
C LEU A 97 0.47 -9.60 15.45
N TYR A 98 -0.44 -10.45 14.96
CA TYR A 98 -0.86 -11.70 15.59
C TYR A 98 -0.47 -12.91 14.75
N GLY A 99 -0.06 -14.00 15.44
CA GLY A 99 0.33 -15.23 14.77
C GLY A 99 -0.83 -16.07 14.25
N LYS A 100 -2.03 -15.89 14.81
CA LYS A 100 -3.21 -16.70 14.47
C LYS A 100 -4.46 -15.87 14.28
N GLY A 101 -5.33 -16.34 13.36
CA GLY A 101 -6.66 -15.78 13.14
C GLY A 101 -6.67 -14.45 12.37
N CYS A 102 -5.53 -14.06 11.78
CA CYS A 102 -5.43 -12.99 10.80
C CYS A 102 -4.55 -13.46 9.65
N TYR A 103 -4.89 -13.08 8.45
CA TYR A 103 -4.28 -13.56 7.21
C TYR A 103 -3.81 -12.40 6.37
N ARG A 104 -2.82 -12.67 5.49
CA ARG A 104 -2.28 -11.79 4.47
C ARG A 104 -2.32 -12.45 3.10
N PRO A 105 -2.30 -11.69 1.99
CA PRO A 105 -2.51 -12.24 0.65
C PRO A 105 -1.31 -13.01 0.08
N THR A 106 -0.09 -12.70 0.52
CA THR A 106 1.13 -13.34 0.03
C THR A 106 2.05 -13.74 1.17
N GLU A 107 2.98 -14.65 0.91
CA GLU A 107 3.96 -15.02 1.92
C GLU A 107 4.81 -13.82 2.36
N ASN A 108 5.26 -13.01 1.40
CA ASN A 108 6.11 -11.84 1.63
C ASN A 108 5.60 -10.63 0.85
N SER A 109 5.75 -9.45 1.44
CA SER A 109 5.42 -8.16 0.84
C SER A 109 6.18 -7.03 1.55
N MET A 110 6.13 -5.81 1.01
CA MET A 110 6.67 -4.61 1.66
C MET A 110 6.11 -4.41 3.08
N MET A 111 4.84 -4.76 3.32
CA MET A 111 4.20 -4.59 4.62
C MET A 111 4.57 -5.70 5.62
N ARG A 112 5.41 -6.66 5.20
CA ARG A 112 6.00 -7.68 6.07
C ARG A 112 7.52 -7.55 6.20
N TYR A 113 8.20 -7.33 5.06
CA TYR A 113 9.66 -7.19 4.96
C TYR A 113 9.98 -6.01 4.07
N ASN A 114 10.67 -5.02 4.60
CA ASN A 114 10.95 -3.74 3.95
C ASN A 114 11.78 -3.82 2.66
N ASP A 115 12.34 -4.97 2.34
CA ASP A 115 13.15 -5.23 1.13
C ASP A 115 12.38 -5.94 0.00
N THR A 116 11.10 -6.23 0.22
CA THR A 116 10.22 -6.87 -0.77
C THR A 116 9.28 -5.86 -1.43
N PRO A 117 8.80 -6.10 -2.68
CA PRO A 117 7.81 -5.25 -3.31
C PRO A 117 6.46 -5.31 -2.59
N PHE A 118 5.61 -4.31 -2.79
CA PHE A 118 4.19 -4.43 -2.47
C PHE A 118 3.54 -5.53 -3.30
N ASN A 119 2.72 -6.38 -2.66
CA ASN A 119 1.88 -7.37 -3.35
C ASN A 119 0.73 -6.70 -4.12
N ALA A 120 0.04 -7.44 -5.01
CA ALA A 120 -1.00 -6.88 -5.86
C ALA A 120 -2.14 -6.21 -5.07
N PRO A 121 -2.71 -6.79 -4.00
CA PRO A 121 -3.72 -6.10 -3.19
C PRO A 121 -3.23 -4.79 -2.57
N SER A 122 -1.97 -4.73 -2.13
CA SER A 122 -1.36 -3.50 -1.63
C SER A 122 -1.18 -2.44 -2.73
N ARG A 123 -0.76 -2.86 -3.94
CA ARG A 123 -0.64 -1.96 -5.09
C ARG A 123 -1.99 -1.43 -5.54
N GLU A 124 -3.05 -2.26 -5.47
CA GLU A 124 -4.42 -1.85 -5.73
C GLU A 124 -4.90 -0.76 -4.76
N ALA A 125 -4.63 -0.91 -3.46
CA ALA A 125 -4.97 0.10 -2.46
C ALA A 125 -4.25 1.44 -2.76
N ILE A 126 -2.96 1.39 -3.13
CA ILE A 126 -2.19 2.57 -3.57
C ILE A 126 -2.83 3.21 -4.81
N TYR A 127 -3.12 2.41 -5.85
CA TYR A 127 -3.76 2.87 -7.08
C TYR A 127 -5.11 3.55 -6.81
N LYS A 128 -5.99 2.87 -6.06
CA LYS A 128 -7.30 3.38 -5.67
C LYS A 128 -7.19 4.73 -4.95
N ARG A 129 -6.22 4.84 -4.04
CA ARG A 129 -5.97 6.08 -3.30
C ARG A 129 -5.50 7.22 -4.22
N VAL A 130 -4.56 6.94 -5.14
CA VAL A 130 -4.09 7.92 -6.14
C VAL A 130 -5.24 8.40 -7.00
N MET A 131 -6.02 7.47 -7.56
CA MET A 131 -7.13 7.81 -8.46
C MET A 131 -8.20 8.64 -7.76
N THR A 132 -8.61 8.24 -6.54
CA THR A 132 -9.62 8.97 -5.76
C THR A 132 -9.16 10.38 -5.36
N LEU A 133 -7.88 10.56 -5.04
CA LEU A 133 -7.34 11.88 -4.71
C LEU A 133 -7.13 12.77 -5.93
N SER A 134 -6.83 12.19 -7.09
CA SER A 134 -6.63 12.93 -8.34
C SER A 134 -7.94 13.36 -8.99
N ASP A 135 -8.98 12.54 -8.88
CA ASP A 135 -10.32 12.82 -9.40
C ASP A 135 -11.39 12.35 -8.40
N PRO A 136 -12.02 13.27 -7.65
CA PRO A 136 -13.09 12.92 -6.72
C PRO A 136 -14.34 12.28 -7.37
N SER A 137 -14.47 12.37 -8.70
CA SER A 137 -15.57 11.74 -9.45
C SER A 137 -15.20 10.32 -9.94
N TYR A 138 -13.96 9.90 -9.74
CA TYR A 138 -13.48 8.59 -10.16
C TYR A 138 -14.30 7.46 -9.52
N LYS A 139 -14.74 6.54 -10.37
CA LYS A 139 -15.37 5.30 -9.92
C LYS A 139 -14.38 4.17 -10.11
N TYR A 140 -13.99 3.60 -8.98
CA TYR A 140 -13.06 2.51 -8.97
C TYR A 140 -13.57 1.29 -9.76
N SER A 141 -12.67 0.67 -10.53
CA SER A 141 -12.84 -0.59 -11.21
C SER A 141 -11.60 -1.46 -10.95
N HIS A 142 -11.80 -2.71 -10.53
CA HIS A 142 -10.72 -3.67 -10.35
C HIS A 142 -10.00 -3.95 -11.66
N GLU A 143 -10.74 -4.06 -12.77
CA GLU A 143 -10.16 -4.33 -14.08
C GLU A 143 -9.27 -3.18 -14.58
N ASP A 144 -9.66 -1.92 -14.34
CA ASP A 144 -8.81 -0.76 -14.69
C ASP A 144 -7.47 -0.81 -13.92
N PHE A 145 -7.52 -1.23 -12.64
CA PHE A 145 -6.30 -1.46 -11.87
C PHE A 145 -5.45 -2.58 -12.48
N VAL A 146 -6.05 -3.71 -12.81
CA VAL A 146 -5.34 -4.86 -13.37
C VAL A 146 -4.65 -4.50 -14.68
N GLU A 147 -5.34 -3.81 -15.59
CA GLU A 147 -4.73 -3.32 -16.84
C GLU A 147 -3.53 -2.41 -16.57
N PHE A 148 -3.69 -1.48 -15.63
CA PHE A 148 -2.62 -0.57 -15.24
C PHE A 148 -1.42 -1.32 -14.64
N ASP A 149 -1.65 -2.22 -13.70
CA ASP A 149 -0.61 -2.95 -12.96
C ASP A 149 0.22 -3.84 -13.89
N LEU A 150 -0.45 -4.58 -14.78
CA LEU A 150 0.22 -5.43 -15.77
C LEU A 150 1.01 -4.64 -16.81
N ALA A 151 0.49 -3.50 -17.28
CA ALA A 151 1.22 -2.63 -18.20
C ALA A 151 2.48 -2.06 -17.55
N THR A 152 2.39 -1.66 -16.29
CA THR A 152 3.48 -1.11 -15.49
C THR A 152 4.57 -2.16 -15.24
N SER A 153 4.17 -3.38 -14.89
CA SER A 153 5.08 -4.50 -14.64
C SER A 153 5.87 -4.90 -15.89
N LYS A 154 5.22 -4.93 -17.07
CA LYS A 154 5.88 -5.20 -18.36
C LYS A 154 6.92 -4.13 -18.70
N SER A 155 6.59 -2.85 -18.51
CA SER A 155 7.50 -1.74 -18.76
C SER A 155 8.73 -1.79 -17.85
N ALA A 156 8.55 -2.15 -16.56
CA ALA A 156 9.66 -2.31 -15.61
C ALA A 156 10.59 -3.47 -16.00
N SER A 157 10.05 -4.57 -16.48
CA SER A 157 10.82 -5.73 -16.94
C SER A 157 11.64 -5.41 -18.19
N GLN A 158 11.08 -4.65 -19.15
CA GLN A 158 11.78 -4.19 -20.34
C GLN A 158 12.91 -3.21 -20.02
N ALA A 159 12.72 -2.29 -19.06
CA ALA A 159 13.74 -1.35 -18.63
C ALA A 159 14.94 -2.06 -17.97
N LYS A 160 14.71 -3.10 -17.17
CA LYS A 160 15.79 -3.94 -16.60
C LYS A 160 16.60 -4.68 -17.67
N GLY A 161 15.95 -5.14 -18.74
CA GLY A 161 16.62 -5.80 -19.87
C GLY A 161 17.53 -4.87 -20.71
N GLN A 162 17.38 -3.54 -20.57
CA GLN A 162 18.18 -2.54 -21.29
C GLN A 162 19.34 -1.96 -20.46
N GLY A 163 19.69 -2.56 -19.31
CA GLY A 163 20.87 -2.17 -18.50
C GLY A 163 20.76 -0.79 -17.83
N ARG A 164 19.57 -0.21 -17.74
CA ARG A 164 19.32 0.95 -16.88
C ARG A 164 19.14 0.45 -15.46
N GLU A 165 20.12 0.72 -14.61
CA GLU A 165 19.95 0.63 -13.16
C GLU A 165 18.84 1.62 -12.75
N THR A 166 17.61 1.14 -12.69
CA THR A 166 16.56 1.81 -11.96
C THR A 166 16.75 1.40 -10.52
N GLU A 167 17.28 2.29 -9.69
CA GLU A 167 17.16 2.14 -8.24
C GLU A 167 15.73 1.69 -7.93
N SER A 168 15.62 0.64 -7.14
CA SER A 168 14.37 0.00 -6.72
C SER A 168 13.56 0.93 -5.80
N LEU A 169 13.11 2.04 -6.35
CA LEU A 169 12.00 2.77 -5.78
C LEU A 169 10.75 2.04 -6.28
N GLY A 170 10.11 1.30 -5.39
CA GLY A 170 8.94 0.50 -5.71
C GLY A 170 7.89 1.25 -6.55
N ASN A 171 6.92 0.55 -7.09
CA ASN A 171 5.88 0.98 -8.04
C ASN A 171 5.33 2.43 -7.88
N ILE A 172 5.49 3.08 -6.74
CA ILE A 172 5.08 4.48 -6.50
C ILE A 172 5.79 5.46 -7.45
N ASN A 173 7.09 5.31 -7.70
CA ASN A 173 7.81 6.15 -8.67
C ASN A 173 7.35 5.92 -10.11
N TYR A 174 6.90 4.71 -10.42
CA TYR A 174 6.32 4.40 -11.73
C TYR A 174 4.98 5.10 -11.93
N MET A 175 4.13 5.15 -10.89
CA MET A 175 2.85 5.85 -10.95
C MET A 175 3.04 7.36 -11.13
N VAL A 176 3.98 7.95 -10.37
CA VAL A 176 4.33 9.37 -10.50
C VAL A 176 4.94 9.66 -11.87
N LYS A 177 5.84 8.82 -12.38
CA LYS A 177 6.48 8.99 -13.67
C LYS A 177 5.51 8.81 -14.85
N ALA A 178 4.62 7.83 -14.80
CA ALA A 178 3.58 7.63 -15.80
C ALA A 178 2.60 8.80 -15.88
N SER A 179 2.30 9.44 -14.74
CA SER A 179 1.48 10.66 -14.67
C SER A 179 2.19 11.87 -15.29
N ILE A 180 3.52 11.94 -15.18
CA ILE A 180 4.34 13.04 -15.75
C ILE A 180 4.52 12.85 -17.27
N GLU A 181 4.75 11.62 -17.73
CA GLU A 181 5.04 11.32 -19.14
C GLU A 181 3.79 11.28 -20.03
N ASN A 182 2.60 11.09 -19.45
CA ASN A 182 1.34 11.13 -20.20
C ASN A 182 0.27 11.98 -19.47
N PRO A 183 0.42 13.32 -19.47
CA PRO A 183 -0.46 14.22 -18.75
C PRO A 183 -1.93 14.20 -19.25
N ASN A 184 -2.18 13.63 -20.44
CA ASN A 184 -3.53 13.52 -20.99
C ASN A 184 -4.27 12.26 -20.52
N ARG A 185 -3.57 11.27 -19.98
CA ARG A 185 -4.18 10.05 -19.41
C ARG A 185 -4.68 10.28 -17.98
N PHE A 186 -4.04 11.23 -17.29
CA PHE A 186 -4.41 11.71 -15.98
C PHE A 186 -4.36 13.24 -16.05
N SER A 187 -5.43 13.89 -16.51
CA SER A 187 -5.53 15.34 -16.46
C SER A 187 -5.99 15.77 -15.06
N PRO A 188 -5.09 15.95 -14.10
CA PRO A 188 -5.47 16.62 -12.86
C PRO A 188 -5.60 18.08 -13.22
N LYS A 189 -6.82 18.62 -13.15
CA LYS A 189 -6.94 20.06 -12.95
C LYS A 189 -6.08 20.38 -11.73
N ARG A 190 -4.98 21.10 -11.96
CA ARG A 190 -3.96 21.51 -10.99
C ARG A 190 -4.57 21.80 -9.62
N PHE A 191 -4.47 20.85 -8.71
CA PHE A 191 -4.42 21.12 -7.29
C PHE A 191 -2.97 20.89 -6.84
N LEU A 192 -2.15 21.92 -7.03
CA LEU A 192 -1.00 22.10 -6.14
C LEU A 192 -1.61 22.60 -4.83
N PRO A 193 -1.60 21.84 -3.72
CA PRO A 193 -1.88 22.41 -2.43
C PRO A 193 -0.87 23.54 -2.28
N LYS A 194 -1.35 24.76 -1.96
CA LYS A 194 -0.46 25.84 -1.56
C LYS A 194 0.35 25.28 -0.42
N SER A 195 1.67 25.16 -0.61
CA SER A 195 2.58 24.73 0.44
C SER A 195 2.19 25.47 1.72
N PRO A 196 1.95 24.81 2.86
CA PRO A 196 1.76 25.50 4.10
C PRO A 196 2.98 26.39 4.28
N VAL A 197 2.77 27.70 4.34
CA VAL A 197 3.83 28.65 4.65
C VAL A 197 4.27 28.28 6.06
N LEU A 198 5.40 27.60 6.17
CA LEU A 198 6.07 27.39 7.44
C LEU A 198 6.34 28.76 8.02
N LYS A 199 5.50 29.21 8.95
CA LYS A 199 5.77 30.40 9.74
C LYS A 199 7.09 30.14 10.45
N LYS A 200 8.15 30.86 10.06
CA LYS A 200 9.39 30.93 10.81
C LYS A 200 9.05 31.49 12.20
N GLY A 201 9.09 30.68 13.21
CA GLY A 201 8.91 31.10 14.59
C GLY A 201 8.37 29.97 15.47
N SER A 202 9.14 29.64 16.49
CA SER A 202 8.82 28.94 17.74
C SER A 202 9.24 27.49 17.93
N TRP A 203 10.46 27.13 17.53
CA TRP A 203 11.11 25.93 18.10
C TRP A 203 12.01 26.24 19.33
N LYS A 204 12.00 27.48 19.85
CA LYS A 204 12.92 27.89 20.94
C LYS A 204 12.25 28.20 22.28
N ASP A 205 10.93 28.09 22.41
CA ASP A 205 10.26 28.56 23.64
C ASP A 205 9.60 27.44 24.48
N ASN A 206 10.02 26.17 24.32
CA ASN A 206 9.63 25.12 25.24
C ASN A 206 10.76 24.09 25.43
N LEU A 207 11.83 24.50 26.10
CA LEU A 207 12.73 23.66 26.88
C LEU A 207 12.79 24.21 28.30
#